data_c714bb63bd8468c733a76e581ab6ca5f
#
_entry.id   c714bb63bd8468c733a76e581ab6ca5f
#
_cell.length_a   1.000
_cell.length_b   1.000
_cell.length_c   1.000
_cell.angle_alpha   90.00
_cell.angle_beta   90.00
_cell.angle_gamma   90.00
#
_symmetry.space_group_name_H-M   'P 1'
#
loop_
_entity.id
_entity.type
_entity.pdbx_description
1 polymer ?
#
loop_
_entity_poly.entity_id
_entity_poly.type
_entity_poly.pdbx_seq_one_letter_code
_entity_poly.pdbx_strand_id
1 'polypeptide(L)'
;MTNYWYYWHFKSVVSKENCNRILELGKEKLARQQLSGISTAATTKGGNTKEKMPDGVAQSDKTIQETQGTKTYVRDSTTCFLNEQWVYDIIQPLVSQANQNAGWNYDYDYFESVQFTKYDPGQFYGWHHDGGSCKHSAYKFKHDYKSSDGFQHTNNKQMVGKVRKLSFTLNLVDGDEYAGGDLKFDYGPHSEGERFHTCNEIRPQGSAIVFPSYM
;
A
#
# COMPACT_ATOMS: atom_id res chain seq x y z
N MET A 1 3.88 -29.55 -8.59
CA MET A 1 3.36 -28.22 -8.97
C MET A 1 3.63 -27.31 -7.80
N THR A 2 4.46 -26.31 -7.95
CA THR A 2 4.71 -25.30 -6.91
C THR A 2 3.52 -24.36 -6.95
N ASN A 3 2.65 -24.41 -5.93
CA ASN A 3 1.58 -23.43 -5.80
C ASN A 3 2.21 -22.06 -5.55
N TYR A 4 2.23 -21.22 -6.55
CA TYR A 4 2.61 -19.82 -6.39
C TYR A 4 1.43 -19.06 -5.80
N TRP A 5 1.55 -18.67 -4.54
CA TRP A 5 0.59 -17.79 -3.91
C TRP A 5 0.91 -16.35 -4.33
N TYR A 6 -0.05 -15.67 -4.93
CA TYR A 6 0.08 -14.25 -5.28
C TYR A 6 0.03 -13.37 -4.04
N TYR A 7 -0.77 -13.76 -3.04
CA TYR A 7 -0.82 -13.14 -1.72
C TYR A 7 -1.18 -14.19 -0.67
N TRP A 8 -0.89 -13.88 0.58
CA TRP A 8 -1.32 -14.65 1.75
C TRP A 8 -2.25 -13.81 2.59
N HIS A 9 -3.37 -14.36 3.04
CA HIS A 9 -4.33 -13.64 3.85
C HIS A 9 -4.50 -14.26 5.24
N PHE A 10 -4.85 -13.40 6.20
CA PHE A 10 -5.25 -13.76 7.54
C PHE A 10 -6.60 -13.11 7.83
N LYS A 11 -7.62 -13.91 8.15
CA LYS A 11 -8.95 -13.39 8.47
C LYS A 11 -9.02 -13.01 9.94
N SER A 12 -9.31 -11.73 10.22
CA SER A 12 -9.53 -11.18 11.58
C SER A 12 -8.45 -11.63 12.59
N VAL A 13 -7.18 -11.67 12.15
CA VAL A 13 -6.05 -12.16 12.96
C VAL A 13 -5.64 -11.16 14.04
N VAL A 14 -5.85 -9.85 13.80
CA VAL A 14 -5.62 -8.80 14.77
C VAL A 14 -6.91 -8.52 15.52
N SER A 15 -6.87 -8.52 16.84
CA SER A 15 -8.05 -8.29 17.67
C SER A 15 -8.67 -6.92 17.42
N LYS A 16 -9.98 -6.81 17.60
CA LYS A 16 -10.71 -5.51 17.52
C LYS A 16 -10.09 -4.45 18.44
N GLU A 17 -9.68 -4.86 19.64
CA GLU A 17 -9.00 -3.96 20.59
C GLU A 17 -7.72 -3.38 19.99
N ASN A 18 -6.85 -4.21 19.43
CA ASN A 18 -5.61 -3.76 18.81
C ASN A 18 -5.88 -2.92 17.54
N CYS A 19 -6.86 -3.28 16.73
CA CYS A 19 -7.29 -2.46 15.59
C CYS A 19 -7.72 -1.06 16.05
N ASN A 20 -8.55 -0.98 17.08
CA ASN A 20 -9.01 0.29 17.64
C ASN A 20 -7.85 1.11 18.22
N ARG A 21 -6.91 0.48 18.92
CA ARG A 21 -5.71 1.17 19.43
C ARG A 21 -4.86 1.74 18.31
N ILE A 22 -4.66 1.00 17.22
CA ILE A 22 -3.93 1.50 16.03
C ILE A 22 -4.71 2.65 15.37
N LEU A 23 -6.03 2.50 15.26
CA LEU A 23 -6.91 3.52 14.69
C LEU A 23 -6.84 4.85 15.46
N GLU A 24 -6.94 4.80 16.79
CA GLU A 24 -6.84 5.99 17.64
C GLU A 24 -5.46 6.64 17.57
N LEU A 25 -4.38 5.84 17.62
CA LEU A 25 -3.03 6.34 17.45
C LEU A 25 -2.85 7.05 16.09
N GLY A 26 -3.35 6.46 15.02
CA GLY A 26 -3.29 7.04 13.68
C GLY A 26 -4.06 8.36 13.59
N LYS A 27 -5.29 8.42 14.12
CA LYS A 27 -6.11 9.64 14.17
C LYS A 27 -5.43 10.75 14.97
N GLU A 28 -4.86 10.41 16.13
CA GLU A 28 -4.14 11.38 16.98
C GLU A 28 -2.93 11.96 16.25
N LYS A 29 -2.13 11.13 15.58
CA LYS A 29 -0.98 11.61 14.80
C LYS A 29 -1.40 12.48 13.63
N LEU A 30 -2.46 12.12 12.91
CA LEU A 30 -3.01 12.96 11.84
C LEU A 30 -3.46 14.34 12.36
N ALA A 31 -4.17 14.37 13.49
CA ALA A 31 -4.61 15.63 14.10
C ALA A 31 -3.42 16.53 14.51
N ARG A 32 -2.39 15.94 15.12
CA ARG A 32 -1.16 16.68 15.49
C ARG A 32 -0.43 17.25 14.28
N GLN A 33 -0.34 16.49 13.18
CA GLN A 33 0.28 16.96 11.94
C GLN A 33 -0.50 18.12 11.33
N GLN A 34 -1.82 18.08 11.31
CA GLN A 34 -2.67 19.17 10.84
C GLN A 34 -2.47 20.45 11.66
N LEU A 35 -2.42 20.35 12.99
CA LEU A 35 -2.18 21.47 13.89
C LEU A 35 -0.80 22.10 13.69
N SER A 36 0.21 21.31 13.33
CA SER A 36 1.58 21.78 13.06
C SER A 36 1.79 22.27 11.63
N GLY A 37 0.76 22.32 10.80
CA GLY A 37 0.85 22.74 9.39
C GLY A 37 1.60 21.75 8.48
N ILE A 38 1.88 20.54 8.96
CA ILE A 38 2.49 19.48 8.16
C ILE A 38 1.40 18.87 7.26
N SER A 39 1.67 18.81 5.95
CA SER A 39 0.72 18.19 5.02
C SER A 39 0.56 16.69 5.33
N THR A 40 -0.68 16.29 5.60
CA THR A 40 -1.07 14.88 5.76
C THR A 40 -1.55 14.27 4.45
N ALA A 41 -1.77 15.09 3.42
CA ALA A 41 -2.24 14.63 2.13
C ALA A 41 -1.14 13.88 1.38
N ALA A 42 -1.41 12.64 1.03
CA ALA A 42 -0.59 11.86 0.13
C ALA A 42 -1.23 11.90 -1.25
N THR A 43 -0.79 12.87 -2.06
CA THR A 43 -1.19 12.97 -3.47
C THR A 43 0.02 12.64 -4.31
N THR A 44 -0.02 11.52 -5.02
CA THR A 44 1.05 11.11 -5.92
C THR A 44 0.63 11.42 -7.35
N LYS A 45 1.39 12.30 -8.02
CA LYS A 45 1.22 12.55 -9.46
C LYS A 45 1.91 11.42 -10.20
N GLY A 46 1.13 10.64 -10.95
CA GLY A 46 1.67 9.63 -11.86
C GLY A 46 2.28 10.29 -13.10
N GLY A 47 3.32 9.67 -13.65
CA GLY A 47 3.76 9.96 -15.01
C GLY A 47 2.69 9.57 -16.03
N ASN A 48 2.83 10.03 -17.28
CA ASN A 48 1.93 9.76 -18.41
C ASN A 48 1.76 8.25 -18.69
N THR A 49 0.92 7.57 -17.93
CA THR A 49 0.41 6.27 -18.33
C THR A 49 -0.92 6.49 -19.01
N LYS A 50 -0.93 6.40 -20.34
CA LYS A 50 -2.16 6.36 -21.16
C LYS A 50 -2.89 5.01 -21.03
N GLU A 51 -2.68 4.28 -19.97
CA GLU A 51 -3.41 3.05 -19.74
C GLU A 51 -4.82 3.41 -19.26
N LYS A 52 -5.75 3.19 -20.16
CA LYS A 52 -7.18 3.21 -19.86
C LYS A 52 -7.43 2.14 -18.79
N MET A 53 -7.97 2.55 -17.63
CA MET A 53 -8.43 1.60 -16.63
C MET A 53 -9.37 0.59 -17.29
N PRO A 54 -9.29 -0.72 -16.96
CA PRO A 54 -10.23 -1.70 -17.46
C PRO A 54 -11.65 -1.32 -17.10
N ASP A 55 -12.58 -1.57 -18.02
CA ASP A 55 -14.00 -1.33 -17.81
C ASP A 55 -14.48 -2.09 -16.56
N GLY A 56 -15.12 -1.38 -15.64
CA GLY A 56 -15.64 -1.93 -14.38
C GLY A 56 -14.88 -1.48 -13.11
N VAL A 57 -13.77 -0.79 -13.23
CA VAL A 57 -13.15 -0.11 -12.09
C VAL A 57 -13.82 1.26 -11.95
N ALA A 58 -14.50 1.50 -10.82
CA ALA A 58 -15.11 2.80 -10.54
C ALA A 58 -14.01 3.88 -10.60
N GLN A 59 -14.04 4.69 -11.65
CA GLN A 59 -13.26 5.91 -11.70
C GLN A 59 -13.82 6.85 -10.64
N SER A 60 -12.97 7.31 -9.72
CA SER A 60 -13.31 8.56 -9.05
C SER A 60 -13.19 9.66 -10.09
N ASP A 61 -14.25 10.45 -10.28
CA ASP A 61 -14.39 11.48 -11.32
C ASP A 61 -13.44 12.69 -11.19
N LYS A 62 -12.30 12.54 -10.54
CA LYS A 62 -11.26 13.56 -10.47
C LYS A 62 -10.14 13.33 -11.48
N THR A 63 -10.49 13.06 -12.72
CA THR A 63 -9.59 13.29 -13.85
C THR A 63 -9.69 14.77 -14.21
N ILE A 64 -8.78 15.59 -13.72
CA ILE A 64 -8.64 16.96 -14.22
C ILE A 64 -8.04 16.82 -15.62
N GLN A 65 -8.86 16.88 -16.65
CA GLN A 65 -8.43 17.07 -18.02
C GLN A 65 -7.97 18.52 -18.19
N GLU A 66 -6.70 18.77 -17.98
CA GLU A 66 -6.05 19.96 -18.55
C GLU A 66 -5.50 19.59 -19.93
N THR A 67 -6.00 20.24 -20.96
CA THR A 67 -5.72 20.04 -22.38
C THR A 67 -4.32 20.48 -22.81
N GLN A 68 -3.32 20.27 -22.02
CA GLN A 68 -1.86 20.19 -22.36
C GLN A 68 -1.12 19.78 -21.10
N GLY A 69 -1.05 18.47 -20.89
CA GLY A 69 -0.37 17.85 -19.76
C GLY A 69 -1.35 17.22 -18.79
N THR A 70 -1.85 16.04 -19.11
CA THR A 70 -2.75 15.27 -18.26
C THR A 70 -2.02 14.92 -16.96
N LYS A 71 -2.36 15.58 -15.85
CA LYS A 71 -1.91 15.18 -14.51
C LYS A 71 -2.74 14.00 -14.05
N THR A 72 -2.23 12.81 -14.19
CA THR A 72 -2.87 11.61 -13.64
C THR A 72 -2.47 11.49 -12.18
N TYR A 73 -3.44 11.50 -11.26
CA TYR A 73 -3.20 11.21 -9.86
C TYR A 73 -3.25 9.70 -9.66
N VAL A 74 -2.19 9.15 -9.05
CA VAL A 74 -2.15 7.72 -8.65
C VAL A 74 -2.78 7.54 -7.28
N ARG A 75 -2.78 8.58 -6.43
CA ARG A 75 -3.26 8.49 -5.06
C ARG A 75 -3.85 9.81 -4.56
N ASP A 76 -4.95 9.70 -3.85
CA ASP A 76 -5.52 10.74 -3.00
C ASP A 76 -5.91 10.10 -1.66
N SER A 77 -5.27 10.49 -0.57
CA SER A 77 -5.48 9.93 0.77
C SER A 77 -4.84 10.81 1.84
N THR A 78 -5.19 10.57 3.09
CA THR A 78 -4.57 11.21 4.26
C THR A 78 -3.70 10.19 5.00
N THR A 79 -2.43 10.53 5.29
CA THR A 79 -1.47 9.57 5.84
C THR A 79 -0.63 10.13 6.97
N CYS A 80 -0.24 9.23 7.88
CA CYS A 80 0.85 9.47 8.83
C CYS A 80 1.67 8.18 9.02
N PHE A 81 2.78 8.27 9.74
CA PHE A 81 3.64 7.12 10.00
C PHE A 81 3.62 6.74 11.47
N LEU A 82 3.47 5.43 11.71
CA LEU A 82 3.52 4.81 13.02
C LEU A 82 4.88 4.13 13.18
N ASN A 83 5.55 4.40 14.30
CA ASN A 83 6.87 3.83 14.62
C ASN A 83 6.89 3.21 16.02
N GLU A 84 5.73 2.99 16.61
CA GLU A 84 5.56 2.40 17.91
C GLU A 84 5.88 0.90 17.87
N GLN A 85 6.79 0.45 18.72
CA GLN A 85 7.27 -0.94 18.73
C GLN A 85 6.12 -1.95 18.83
N TRP A 86 5.12 -1.69 19.65
CA TRP A 86 3.99 -2.61 19.82
C TRP A 86 3.17 -2.84 18.53
N VAL A 87 3.19 -1.89 17.56
CA VAL A 87 2.59 -2.08 16.24
C VAL A 87 3.39 -3.08 15.43
N TYR A 88 4.73 -2.97 15.46
CA TYR A 88 5.61 -3.93 14.81
C TYR A 88 5.52 -5.32 15.44
N ASP A 89 5.35 -5.41 16.76
CA ASP A 89 5.18 -6.68 17.48
C ASP A 89 3.93 -7.45 17.01
N ILE A 90 2.91 -6.74 16.52
CA ILE A 90 1.72 -7.34 15.90
C ILE A 90 2.01 -7.76 14.44
N ILE A 91 2.68 -6.92 13.67
CA ILE A 91 2.79 -7.06 12.21
C ILE A 91 3.90 -8.06 11.82
N GLN A 92 5.07 -7.96 12.45
CA GLN A 92 6.24 -8.73 12.06
C GLN A 92 6.02 -10.25 12.06
N PRO A 93 5.36 -10.85 13.09
CA PRO A 93 5.07 -12.28 13.09
C PRO A 93 4.17 -12.70 11.93
N LEU A 94 3.19 -11.85 11.54
CA LEU A 94 2.28 -12.14 10.42
C LEU A 94 3.02 -12.12 9.09
N VAL A 95 3.89 -11.14 8.87
CA VAL A 95 4.71 -11.07 7.65
C VAL A 95 5.64 -12.28 7.55
N SER A 96 6.29 -12.66 8.66
CA SER A 96 7.18 -13.83 8.71
C SER A 96 6.42 -15.12 8.41
N GLN A 97 5.26 -15.31 9.04
CA GLN A 97 4.42 -16.48 8.84
C GLN A 97 3.90 -16.57 7.39
N ALA A 98 3.45 -15.43 6.81
CA ALA A 98 3.01 -15.40 5.42
C ALA A 98 4.14 -15.75 4.45
N ASN A 99 5.33 -15.18 4.65
CA ASN A 99 6.51 -15.44 3.83
C ASN A 99 6.88 -16.93 3.79
N GLN A 100 6.78 -17.61 4.93
CA GLN A 100 7.02 -19.05 5.02
C GLN A 100 5.88 -19.86 4.40
N ASN A 101 4.64 -19.59 4.80
CA ASN A 101 3.47 -20.37 4.40
C ASN A 101 3.17 -20.27 2.90
N ALA A 102 3.41 -19.10 2.30
CA ALA A 102 3.28 -18.89 0.86
C ALA A 102 4.45 -19.45 0.05
N GLY A 103 5.51 -19.92 0.73
CA GLY A 103 6.69 -20.48 0.08
C GLY A 103 7.59 -19.45 -0.59
N TRP A 104 7.39 -18.14 -0.33
CA TRP A 104 8.24 -17.11 -0.93
C TRP A 104 9.65 -17.13 -0.37
N ASN A 105 9.81 -17.36 0.94
CA ASN A 105 11.07 -17.50 1.64
C ASN A 105 12.05 -16.35 1.35
N TYR A 106 11.53 -15.13 1.23
CA TYR A 106 12.37 -13.97 1.06
C TYR A 106 13.21 -13.73 2.31
N ASP A 107 14.47 -13.47 2.08
CA ASP A 107 15.37 -12.95 3.11
C ASP A 107 15.17 -11.42 3.22
N TYR A 108 14.85 -10.92 4.41
CA TYR A 108 14.63 -9.50 4.69
C TYR A 108 15.19 -9.12 6.06
N ASP A 109 15.69 -7.92 6.18
CA ASP A 109 16.42 -7.41 7.35
C ASP A 109 15.89 -6.08 7.89
N TYR A 110 14.85 -5.52 7.26
CA TYR A 110 14.35 -4.20 7.63
C TYR A 110 12.85 -4.09 7.43
N PHE A 111 12.18 -3.43 8.39
CA PHE A 111 10.79 -3.01 8.28
C PHE A 111 10.73 -1.49 8.15
N GLU A 112 10.02 -0.99 7.15
CA GLU A 112 9.77 0.43 6.98
C GLU A 112 8.80 0.95 8.05
N SER A 113 8.72 2.27 8.20
CA SER A 113 7.70 2.90 9.02
C SER A 113 6.31 2.50 8.54
N VAL A 114 5.46 2.05 9.46
CA VAL A 114 4.10 1.62 9.14
C VAL A 114 3.28 2.84 8.73
N GLN A 115 2.75 2.83 7.51
CA GLN A 115 1.91 3.91 7.02
C GLN A 115 0.46 3.67 7.46
N PHE A 116 -0.05 4.57 8.31
CA PHE A 116 -1.48 4.68 8.56
C PHE A 116 -2.10 5.51 7.45
N THR A 117 -3.14 4.98 6.81
CA THR A 117 -3.82 5.64 5.70
C THR A 117 -5.31 5.74 5.98
N LYS A 118 -5.85 6.95 5.81
CA LYS A 118 -7.28 7.22 5.82
C LYS A 118 -7.73 7.62 4.41
N TYR A 119 -8.80 7.03 3.96
CA TYR A 119 -9.51 7.41 2.75
C TYR A 119 -10.87 7.98 3.12
N ASP A 120 -11.13 9.22 2.71
CA ASP A 120 -12.45 9.84 2.78
C ASP A 120 -13.26 9.51 1.51
N PRO A 121 -14.58 9.70 1.49
CA PRO A 121 -15.40 9.46 0.30
C PRO A 121 -14.83 10.13 -0.95
N GLY A 122 -14.65 9.34 -2.03
CA GLY A 122 -14.09 9.78 -3.29
C GLY A 122 -12.55 9.77 -3.35
N GLN A 123 -11.86 9.44 -2.27
CA GLN A 123 -10.41 9.24 -2.27
C GLN A 123 -10.04 7.82 -2.74
N PHE A 124 -8.83 7.65 -3.24
CA PHE A 124 -8.41 6.40 -3.87
C PHE A 124 -6.89 6.21 -3.87
N TYR A 125 -6.48 4.99 -4.16
CA TYR A 125 -5.14 4.64 -4.58
C TYR A 125 -5.24 3.76 -5.83
N GLY A 126 -4.78 4.27 -6.96
CA GLY A 126 -4.83 3.58 -8.25
C GLY A 126 -3.81 2.46 -8.37
N TRP A 127 -3.81 1.81 -9.53
CA TRP A 127 -2.88 0.73 -9.84
C TRP A 127 -1.42 1.19 -9.72
N HIS A 128 -0.63 0.45 -8.96
CA HIS A 128 0.79 0.72 -8.72
C HIS A 128 1.50 -0.55 -8.25
N HIS A 129 2.82 -0.52 -8.29
CA HIS A 129 3.67 -1.48 -7.61
C HIS A 129 4.28 -0.83 -6.36
N ASP A 130 4.24 -1.50 -5.23
CA ASP A 130 4.87 -1.00 -3.99
C ASP A 130 6.39 -0.93 -4.09
N GLY A 131 6.99 -1.77 -4.94
CA GLY A 131 8.42 -1.76 -5.25
C GLY A 131 8.89 -0.62 -6.17
N GLY A 132 7.99 0.29 -6.56
CA GLY A 132 8.29 1.39 -7.49
C GLY A 132 8.02 1.03 -8.95
N SER A 133 8.10 2.03 -9.85
CA SER A 133 7.79 1.88 -11.27
C SER A 133 8.77 0.97 -12.04
N CYS A 134 9.98 0.78 -11.53
CA CYS A 134 10.92 -0.21 -12.02
C CYS A 134 10.87 -1.41 -11.09
N LYS A 135 10.49 -2.58 -11.59
CA LYS A 135 10.48 -3.82 -10.80
C LYS A 135 11.81 -3.97 -10.04
N HIS A 136 11.72 -4.13 -8.70
CA HIS A 136 12.88 -4.26 -7.81
C HIS A 136 13.82 -3.05 -7.73
N SER A 137 13.29 -1.82 -7.88
CA SER A 137 14.12 -0.62 -7.73
C SER A 137 14.64 -0.49 -6.31
N ALA A 138 15.96 -0.44 -6.18
CA ALA A 138 16.60 -0.17 -4.91
C ALA A 138 16.38 1.29 -4.49
N TYR A 139 16.29 1.54 -3.18
CA TYR A 139 16.21 2.88 -2.64
C TYR A 139 17.47 3.68 -2.95
N LYS A 140 17.29 4.89 -3.44
CA LYS A 140 18.35 5.90 -3.62
C LYS A 140 18.30 6.95 -2.53
N PHE A 141 19.43 7.54 -2.21
CA PHE A 141 19.47 8.64 -1.28
C PHE A 141 18.79 9.89 -1.87
N LYS A 142 18.07 10.65 -1.04
CA LYS A 142 17.18 11.72 -1.53
C LYS A 142 17.92 12.89 -2.22
N HIS A 143 19.20 13.12 -1.91
CA HIS A 143 19.98 14.16 -2.60
C HIS A 143 20.27 13.83 -4.06
N ASP A 144 20.19 12.55 -4.44
CA ASP A 144 20.38 12.11 -5.83
C ASP A 144 19.10 12.21 -6.66
N TYR A 145 18.06 12.82 -6.08
CA TYR A 145 16.74 12.91 -6.69
C TYR A 145 16.78 13.68 -8.02
N LYS A 146 16.52 12.98 -9.09
CA LYS A 146 16.11 13.55 -10.38
C LYS A 146 14.62 13.26 -10.56
N SER A 147 13.81 14.29 -10.78
CA SER A 147 12.38 14.12 -10.99
C SER A 147 12.13 13.06 -12.08
N SER A 148 11.35 12.03 -11.80
CA SER A 148 10.95 10.96 -12.72
C SER A 148 12.00 9.89 -13.09
N ASP A 149 12.96 9.59 -12.23
CA ASP A 149 13.91 8.50 -12.49
C ASP A 149 13.35 7.09 -12.20
N GLY A 150 12.12 6.99 -11.71
CA GLY A 150 11.44 5.72 -11.43
C GLY A 150 11.92 4.99 -10.19
N PHE A 151 12.87 5.54 -9.43
CA PHE A 151 13.39 4.94 -8.22
C PHE A 151 12.66 5.43 -6.96
N GLN A 152 12.69 4.60 -5.93
CA GLN A 152 12.30 5.01 -4.58
C GLN A 152 13.41 5.85 -3.94
N HIS A 153 13.05 6.94 -3.26
CA HIS A 153 14.01 7.83 -2.61
C HIS A 153 13.81 7.84 -1.08
N THR A 154 14.90 7.83 -0.35
CA THR A 154 14.89 7.80 1.11
C THR A 154 15.94 8.72 1.72
N ASN A 155 15.63 9.30 2.89
CA ASN A 155 16.61 9.97 3.74
C ASN A 155 17.29 9.00 4.73
N ASN A 156 16.77 7.78 4.85
CA ASN A 156 17.32 6.76 5.74
C ASN A 156 18.48 6.01 5.04
N LYS A 157 19.71 6.26 5.48
CA LYS A 157 20.90 5.64 4.93
C LYS A 157 20.88 4.10 5.00
N GLN A 158 20.19 3.53 5.98
CA GLN A 158 20.06 2.07 6.13
C GLN A 158 19.20 1.43 5.03
N MET A 159 18.34 2.20 4.38
CA MET A 159 17.48 1.73 3.29
C MET A 159 18.15 1.84 1.92
N VAL A 160 19.19 2.64 1.79
CA VAL A 160 19.88 2.82 0.49
C VAL A 160 20.41 1.48 -0.02
N GLY A 161 20.10 1.16 -1.26
CA GLY A 161 20.45 -0.12 -1.89
C GLY A 161 19.48 -1.28 -1.59
N LYS A 162 18.55 -1.13 -0.64
CA LYS A 162 17.52 -2.14 -0.34
C LYS A 162 16.36 -2.05 -1.31
N VAL A 163 15.70 -3.18 -1.53
CA VAL A 163 14.47 -3.30 -2.32
C VAL A 163 13.34 -3.80 -1.43
N ARG A 164 12.13 -3.34 -1.66
CA ARG A 164 10.94 -3.91 -1.01
C ARG A 164 10.73 -5.33 -1.51
N LYS A 165 10.57 -6.26 -0.59
CA LYS A 165 10.29 -7.67 -0.88
C LYS A 165 8.82 -7.98 -0.68
N LEU A 166 8.29 -7.54 0.46
CA LEU A 166 6.95 -7.84 0.91
C LEU A 166 6.22 -6.55 1.29
N SER A 167 4.95 -6.51 0.93
CA SER A 167 3.99 -5.50 1.34
C SER A 167 2.98 -6.12 2.30
N PHE A 168 2.53 -5.34 3.26
CA PHE A 168 1.56 -5.73 4.28
C PHE A 168 0.45 -4.71 4.34
N THR A 169 -0.80 -5.18 4.36
CA THR A 169 -1.99 -4.34 4.55
C THR A 169 -2.85 -4.94 5.66
N LEU A 170 -3.29 -4.11 6.59
CA LEU A 170 -4.19 -4.45 7.69
C LEU A 170 -5.44 -3.59 7.64
N ASN A 171 -6.61 -4.20 7.61
CA ASN A 171 -7.87 -3.48 7.69
C ASN A 171 -8.25 -3.20 9.16
N LEU A 172 -8.39 -1.92 9.49
CA LEU A 172 -8.64 -1.47 10.88
C LEU A 172 -10.11 -1.28 11.22
N VAL A 173 -11.00 -1.24 10.22
CA VAL A 173 -12.44 -1.06 10.40
C VAL A 173 -13.22 -2.20 9.74
N ASP A 174 -14.44 -2.45 10.18
CA ASP A 174 -15.24 -3.51 9.59
C ASP A 174 -15.68 -3.15 8.17
N GLY A 175 -15.73 -4.15 7.29
CA GLY A 175 -16.11 -3.96 5.89
C GLY A 175 -17.53 -3.45 5.69
N ASP A 176 -18.41 -3.61 6.69
CA ASP A 176 -19.78 -3.11 6.67
C ASP A 176 -19.90 -1.61 7.04
N GLU A 177 -18.80 -1.01 7.54
CA GLU A 177 -18.76 0.40 7.92
C GLU A 177 -18.46 1.33 6.73
N TYR A 178 -18.08 0.77 5.55
CA TYR A 178 -17.74 1.56 4.37
C TYR A 178 -18.15 0.87 3.07
N ALA A 179 -18.39 1.68 2.03
CA ALA A 179 -18.65 1.21 0.68
C ALA A 179 -17.46 1.49 -0.24
N GLY A 180 -17.17 0.59 -1.18
CA GLY A 180 -15.97 0.67 -2.01
C GLY A 180 -14.70 0.35 -1.24
N GLY A 181 -13.56 0.96 -1.63
CA GLY A 181 -12.26 0.74 -0.98
C GLY A 181 -11.71 -0.67 -1.19
N ASP A 182 -12.07 -1.33 -2.29
CA ASP A 182 -11.64 -2.68 -2.59
C ASP A 182 -10.13 -2.73 -2.85
N LEU A 183 -9.45 -3.66 -2.21
CA LEU A 183 -8.10 -4.07 -2.59
C LEU A 183 -8.19 -4.99 -3.81
N LYS A 184 -7.50 -4.63 -4.88
CA LYS A 184 -7.49 -5.39 -6.13
C LYS A 184 -6.08 -5.70 -6.56
N PHE A 185 -5.89 -6.89 -7.14
CA PHE A 185 -4.64 -7.32 -7.75
C PHE A 185 -4.80 -7.43 -9.27
N ASP A 186 -3.78 -7.01 -10.01
CA ASP A 186 -3.63 -7.25 -11.45
C ASP A 186 -2.54 -8.32 -11.64
N TYR A 187 -2.95 -9.53 -12.00
CA TYR A 187 -2.05 -10.66 -12.22
C TYR A 187 -1.33 -10.62 -13.57
N GLY A 188 -1.58 -9.56 -14.34
CA GLY A 188 -0.96 -9.35 -15.63
C GLY A 188 -1.68 -10.05 -16.79
N PRO A 189 -1.29 -9.70 -18.03
CA PRO A 189 -1.97 -10.16 -19.24
C PRO A 189 -1.75 -11.64 -19.56
N HIS A 190 -0.83 -12.30 -18.87
CA HIS A 190 -0.46 -13.71 -19.09
C HIS A 190 -0.98 -14.64 -17.99
N SER A 191 -1.89 -14.17 -17.13
CA SER A 191 -2.50 -15.03 -16.13
C SER A 191 -3.36 -16.10 -16.82
N GLU A 192 -3.28 -17.36 -16.35
CA GLU A 192 -4.10 -18.46 -16.86
C GLU A 192 -5.57 -18.36 -16.40
N GLY A 193 -5.93 -17.38 -15.61
CA GLY A 193 -7.26 -17.12 -15.07
C GLY A 193 -7.70 -15.67 -15.25
N GLU A 194 -8.54 -15.19 -14.35
CA GLU A 194 -8.93 -13.79 -14.33
C GLU A 194 -7.73 -12.89 -14.02
N ARG A 195 -7.49 -11.93 -14.91
CA ARG A 195 -6.40 -10.96 -14.72
C ARG A 195 -6.57 -10.12 -13.47
N PHE A 196 -7.80 -9.67 -13.20
CA PHE A 196 -8.10 -8.80 -12.08
C PHE A 196 -8.81 -9.58 -10.97
N HIS A 197 -8.28 -9.48 -9.77
CA HIS A 197 -8.84 -10.13 -8.59
C HIS A 197 -9.18 -9.10 -7.52
N THR A 198 -10.42 -9.14 -7.01
CA THR A 198 -10.84 -8.36 -5.85
C THR A 198 -10.65 -9.18 -4.59
N CYS A 199 -9.80 -8.70 -3.69
CA CYS A 199 -9.46 -9.38 -2.44
C CYS A 199 -10.51 -9.05 -1.36
N ASN A 200 -11.60 -9.82 -1.31
CA ASN A 200 -12.65 -9.64 -0.32
C ASN A 200 -12.23 -10.08 1.09
N GLU A 201 -11.20 -10.89 1.21
CA GLU A 201 -10.68 -11.45 2.46
C GLU A 201 -10.14 -10.37 3.40
N ILE A 202 -9.75 -9.21 2.86
CA ILE A 202 -9.28 -8.07 3.67
C ILE A 202 -10.40 -7.33 4.40
N ARG A 203 -11.65 -7.42 3.94
CA ARG A 203 -12.74 -6.57 4.41
C ARG A 203 -13.09 -6.72 5.90
N PRO A 204 -13.12 -7.94 6.51
CA PRO A 204 -13.40 -8.03 7.94
C PRO A 204 -12.33 -7.33 8.78
N GLN A 205 -12.75 -6.59 9.82
CA GLN A 205 -11.82 -5.91 10.75
C GLN A 205 -10.76 -6.86 11.29
N GLY A 206 -9.51 -6.41 11.31
CA GLY A 206 -8.36 -7.19 11.77
C GLY A 206 -7.84 -8.19 10.74
N SER A 207 -8.41 -8.24 9.54
CA SER A 207 -7.85 -9.05 8.45
C SER A 207 -6.61 -8.39 7.87
N ALA A 208 -5.65 -9.23 7.49
CA ALA A 208 -4.39 -8.80 6.93
C ALA A 208 -4.05 -9.55 5.64
N ILE A 209 -3.39 -8.85 4.75
CA ILE A 209 -2.86 -9.38 3.48
C ILE A 209 -1.37 -9.10 3.43
N VAL A 210 -0.60 -10.10 3.02
CA VAL A 210 0.83 -9.98 2.69
C VAL A 210 1.02 -10.41 1.25
N PHE A 211 1.83 -9.68 0.50
CA PHE A 211 2.09 -9.98 -0.91
C PHE A 211 3.48 -9.50 -1.34
N PRO A 212 4.06 -10.09 -2.38
CA PRO A 212 5.29 -9.58 -2.97
C PRO A 212 5.12 -8.16 -3.50
N SER A 213 6.01 -7.24 -3.14
CA SER A 213 5.88 -5.79 -3.42
C SER A 213 5.98 -5.42 -4.91
N TYR A 214 6.31 -6.37 -5.77
CA TYR A 214 6.40 -6.18 -7.22
C TYR A 214 5.11 -6.57 -7.98
N MET A 215 4.08 -6.94 -7.25
CA MET A 215 2.76 -7.25 -7.79
C MET A 215 1.92 -6.01 -7.97
#